data_23381aa8256e8a288d1745daab04780f
#
_entry.id   23381aa8256e8a288d1745daab04780f
#
_cell.length_a   1.000
_cell.length_b   1.000
_cell.length_c   1.000
_cell.angle_alpha   90.00
_cell.angle_beta   90.00
_cell.angle_gamma   90.00
#
_symmetry.space_group_name_H-M   'P 1'
#
loop_
_entity.id
_entity.type
_entity.pdbx_description
1 polymer ?
#
loop_
_entity_poly.entity_id
_entity_poly.type
_entity_poly.pdbx_seq_one_letter_code
_entity_poly.pdbx_strand_id
1 'polypeptide(L)'
;MIKHKMQIETLLVLIFLAIISADGSNCSDIRIEMEHDSLNVIAWLDRGDEVNGDLRITSKGSNLNISEYDIFPGDLIMDGGMARLSRNNVKILGKQDLKRDIPLDIQVNVSGLTEPGTYRGNLTLLYFCEGHSNYESINLTVLAKRAPALTPATSKLSLQLVNTGNDRFDIQSIIAHMLLAKSSFQSQVGLKINNTNQVPVTLKSASLLIEGDTPGNQFADTALKLDAPATYSAMPIISIPLNIDREKMPSDHYTGPITLLFEGQKNPVSIPVDVKVRSGPFWVVLFLLIGIIFGKLYQHYQDSGKYQADALKEILHLRSMIMSPLLDPDDKLKYQRKLDQMENMIYQENWDKAKLDEYLPRIKAIKDQIQLLEELISIKATVEGKNKIKDMIYKGQIDSARIEIENLQNEKPESDSSSLESLDLAKFNGTIERAKALWNLHAGFIFYLGLLFFLLCVGLLTLYVNEGSTFGANPFSDYVKVFTWGLASEVTSRTIPKIFGN
;
A
#
# COMPACT_ATOMS: atom_id res chain seq x y z
N MET A 1 -95.25 51.76 -15.26
CA MET A 1 -94.26 50.68 -15.53
C MET A 1 -93.05 51.14 -16.34
N ILE A 2 -93.11 52.17 -17.13
CA ILE A 2 -91.99 52.61 -18.00
C ILE A 2 -90.91 53.40 -17.24
N LYS A 3 -91.24 54.15 -16.16
CA LYS A 3 -90.28 54.93 -15.39
C LYS A 3 -89.29 54.12 -14.58
N HIS A 4 -89.68 52.91 -14.14
CA HIS A 4 -88.71 52.00 -13.37
C HIS A 4 -87.70 51.32 -14.27
N LYS A 5 -88.04 51.05 -15.53
CA LYS A 5 -87.09 50.41 -16.46
C LYS A 5 -85.93 51.33 -16.84
N MET A 6 -86.20 52.61 -17.00
CA MET A 6 -85.23 53.65 -17.37
C MET A 6 -84.23 53.91 -16.22
N GLN A 7 -84.64 53.77 -14.95
CA GLN A 7 -83.74 53.96 -13.82
C GLN A 7 -82.78 52.74 -13.61
N ILE A 8 -83.19 51.53 -13.94
CA ILE A 8 -82.35 50.35 -13.86
C ILE A 8 -81.31 50.36 -14.98
N GLU A 9 -81.64 50.75 -16.19
CA GLU A 9 -80.69 50.85 -17.30
C GLU A 9 -79.64 51.94 -17.07
N THR A 10 -80.05 53.14 -16.52
CA THR A 10 -79.10 54.20 -16.16
C THR A 10 -78.18 53.76 -14.97
N LEU A 11 -78.69 52.99 -14.02
CA LEU A 11 -77.91 52.52 -12.90
C LEU A 11 -76.88 51.40 -13.37
N LEU A 12 -77.27 50.54 -14.31
CA LEU A 12 -76.40 49.53 -14.91
C LEU A 12 -75.31 50.20 -15.76
N VAL A 13 -75.62 51.27 -16.53
CA VAL A 13 -74.61 51.99 -17.30
C VAL A 13 -73.64 52.73 -16.37
N LEU A 14 -74.13 53.30 -15.24
CA LEU A 14 -73.29 53.97 -14.26
C LEU A 14 -72.43 52.98 -13.50
N ILE A 15 -72.94 51.79 -13.19
CA ILE A 15 -72.12 50.65 -12.57
C ILE A 15 -71.09 50.12 -13.57
N PHE A 16 -71.48 50.05 -14.87
CA PHE A 16 -70.53 49.60 -15.91
C PHE A 16 -69.45 50.67 -16.17
N LEU A 17 -69.78 51.95 -16.13
CA LEU A 17 -68.82 53.07 -16.19
C LEU A 17 -67.97 53.16 -14.92
N ALA A 18 -68.50 52.83 -13.74
CA ALA A 18 -67.73 52.78 -12.49
C ALA A 18 -66.81 51.57 -12.44
N ILE A 19 -67.16 50.42 -13.06
CA ILE A 19 -66.31 49.28 -13.17
C ILE A 19 -65.16 49.47 -14.18
N ILE A 20 -65.43 50.26 -15.26
CA ILE A 20 -64.42 50.60 -16.26
C ILE A 20 -63.42 51.65 -15.72
N SER A 21 -63.84 52.48 -14.76
CA SER A 21 -63.00 53.52 -14.15
C SER A 21 -62.25 53.06 -12.92
N ALA A 22 -62.40 51.77 -12.51
CA ALA A 22 -61.80 51.27 -11.29
C ALA A 22 -60.42 50.64 -11.46
N ASP A 23 -59.89 50.49 -12.68
CA ASP A 23 -58.56 49.98 -12.94
C ASP A 23 -57.60 51.03 -13.56
N GLY A 24 -57.83 52.27 -13.31
CA GLY A 24 -56.86 53.34 -13.56
C GLY A 24 -55.74 53.26 -12.51
N SER A 25 -54.81 52.33 -12.67
CA SER A 25 -53.58 52.40 -11.94
C SER A 25 -52.79 53.60 -12.38
N ASN A 26 -52.76 54.66 -11.52
CA ASN A 26 -51.99 55.89 -11.79
C ASN A 26 -50.56 55.52 -12.11
N CYS A 27 -50.03 55.86 -13.27
CA CYS A 27 -48.66 55.64 -13.71
C CYS A 27 -47.61 56.22 -12.75
N SER A 28 -47.98 57.13 -11.90
CA SER A 28 -47.11 57.65 -10.84
C SER A 28 -46.68 56.58 -9.81
N ASP A 29 -47.43 55.48 -9.74
CA ASP A 29 -47.16 54.42 -8.74
C ASP A 29 -46.38 53.26 -9.31
N ILE A 30 -46.09 53.20 -10.63
CA ILE A 30 -45.32 52.19 -11.26
C ILE A 30 -43.82 52.49 -11.06
N ARG A 31 -43.15 51.67 -10.28
CA ARG A 31 -41.71 51.68 -10.11
C ARG A 31 -41.12 50.33 -10.56
N ILE A 32 -40.06 50.37 -11.35
CA ILE A 32 -39.30 49.17 -11.64
C ILE A 32 -38.09 49.21 -10.73
N GLU A 33 -38.03 48.21 -9.86
CA GLU A 33 -36.88 47.99 -9.00
C GLU A 33 -35.95 46.95 -9.66
N MET A 34 -34.68 47.29 -9.71
CA MET A 34 -33.63 46.41 -10.13
C MET A 34 -32.88 45.95 -8.90
N GLU A 35 -32.58 44.67 -8.83
CA GLU A 35 -31.91 44.09 -7.66
C GLU A 35 -30.50 44.69 -7.43
N HIS A 36 -29.86 45.17 -8.48
CA HIS A 36 -28.53 45.80 -8.43
C HIS A 36 -28.46 47.04 -9.35
N ASP A 37 -27.75 48.06 -8.90
CA ASP A 37 -27.49 49.29 -9.68
C ASP A 37 -26.50 49.08 -10.83
N SER A 38 -25.85 47.92 -10.89
CA SER A 38 -24.91 47.56 -11.93
C SER A 38 -24.93 46.06 -12.22
N LEU A 39 -24.89 45.71 -13.49
CA LEU A 39 -24.73 44.35 -13.97
C LEU A 39 -23.26 44.08 -14.34
N ASN A 40 -22.59 43.17 -13.64
CA ASN A 40 -21.22 42.81 -13.90
C ASN A 40 -21.17 41.43 -14.59
N VAL A 41 -20.56 41.36 -15.78
CA VAL A 41 -20.48 40.17 -16.61
C VAL A 41 -19.03 39.86 -16.91
N ILE A 42 -18.61 38.58 -16.77
CA ILE A 42 -17.27 38.12 -17.12
C ILE A 42 -17.33 37.40 -18.47
N ALA A 43 -16.59 37.90 -19.46
CA ALA A 43 -16.49 37.34 -20.79
C ALA A 43 -15.13 36.66 -21.01
N TRP A 44 -15.14 35.49 -21.65
CA TRP A 44 -13.93 34.78 -22.03
C TRP A 44 -13.72 34.81 -23.55
N LEU A 45 -12.74 35.60 -24.01
CA LEU A 45 -12.56 35.91 -25.42
C LEU A 45 -12.35 34.72 -26.34
N ASP A 46 -11.58 33.73 -25.86
CA ASP A 46 -11.13 32.57 -26.68
C ASP A 46 -12.12 31.39 -26.66
N ARG A 47 -13.27 31.57 -26.02
CA ARG A 47 -14.29 30.51 -25.92
C ARG A 47 -15.29 30.50 -27.04
N GLY A 48 -15.48 31.62 -27.71
CA GLY A 48 -16.52 31.80 -28.70
C GLY A 48 -17.95 31.67 -28.16
N ASP A 49 -18.08 31.53 -26.84
CA ASP A 49 -19.36 31.38 -26.18
C ASP A 49 -19.98 32.76 -25.98
N GLU A 50 -21.26 32.86 -26.19
CA GLU A 50 -22.06 34.05 -25.81
C GLU A 50 -22.04 34.15 -24.28
N VAL A 51 -21.75 35.31 -23.75
CA VAL A 51 -21.61 35.52 -22.31
C VAL A 51 -22.92 36.07 -21.76
N ASN A 52 -23.46 35.36 -20.80
CA ASN A 52 -24.75 35.71 -20.19
C ASN A 52 -24.53 36.36 -18.81
N GLY A 53 -25.29 37.45 -18.59
CA GLY A 53 -25.48 38.06 -17.28
C GLY A 53 -26.96 38.03 -16.94
N ASP A 54 -27.31 37.74 -15.71
CA ASP A 54 -28.68 37.70 -15.24
C ASP A 54 -29.05 39.04 -14.61
N LEU A 55 -30.04 39.69 -15.19
CA LEU A 55 -30.64 40.93 -14.70
C LEU A 55 -32.00 40.62 -14.11
N ARG A 56 -32.16 40.87 -12.83
CA ARG A 56 -33.44 40.70 -12.13
C ARG A 56 -34.15 42.01 -11.97
N ILE A 57 -35.38 42.10 -12.51
CA ILE A 57 -36.24 43.26 -12.45
C ILE A 57 -37.59 42.95 -11.79
N THR A 58 -38.12 43.85 -11.04
CA THR A 58 -39.42 43.70 -10.35
C THR A 58 -40.29 44.94 -10.60
N SER A 59 -41.53 44.77 -11.05
CA SER A 59 -42.49 45.85 -11.15
C SER A 59 -43.20 46.07 -9.82
N LYS A 60 -43.17 47.28 -9.32
CA LYS A 60 -43.95 47.71 -8.16
C LYS A 60 -45.14 48.53 -8.66
N GLY A 61 -46.25 48.33 -8.03
CA GLY A 61 -47.48 49.07 -8.35
C GLY A 61 -48.44 48.34 -9.28
N SER A 62 -48.08 47.97 -10.50
CA SER A 62 -48.98 47.28 -11.45
C SER A 62 -48.21 46.19 -12.29
N ASN A 63 -48.96 45.36 -12.99
CA ASN A 63 -48.47 44.50 -14.03
C ASN A 63 -48.14 45.29 -15.29
N LEU A 64 -47.06 44.89 -15.98
CA LEU A 64 -46.68 45.37 -17.30
C LEU A 64 -46.65 44.26 -18.30
N ASN A 65 -47.34 44.40 -19.42
CA ASN A 65 -47.27 43.44 -20.51
C ASN A 65 -45.96 43.58 -21.25
N ILE A 66 -45.53 42.54 -21.92
CA ILE A 66 -44.27 42.48 -22.69
C ILE A 66 -44.18 43.62 -23.75
N SER A 67 -45.29 44.10 -24.25
CA SER A 67 -45.38 45.22 -25.22
C SER A 67 -45.25 46.60 -24.59
N GLU A 68 -45.37 46.70 -23.26
CA GLU A 68 -45.37 47.95 -22.50
C GLU A 68 -44.00 48.32 -21.96
N TYR A 69 -43.00 47.43 -22.13
CA TYR A 69 -41.64 47.76 -21.76
C TYR A 69 -40.63 47.21 -22.76
N ASP A 70 -39.46 47.83 -22.86
CA ASP A 70 -38.33 47.35 -23.65
C ASP A 70 -37.02 47.72 -22.98
N ILE A 71 -35.97 46.92 -23.27
CA ILE A 71 -34.64 47.10 -22.73
C ILE A 71 -33.68 47.36 -23.89
N PHE A 72 -33.09 48.53 -23.89
CA PHE A 72 -32.19 49.01 -24.92
C PHE A 72 -30.73 48.97 -24.39
N PRO A 73 -29.87 48.15 -24.95
CA PRO A 73 -28.46 48.22 -24.63
C PRO A 73 -27.81 49.45 -25.29
N GLY A 74 -26.96 50.13 -24.56
CA GLY A 74 -26.04 51.12 -25.09
C GLY A 74 -24.80 50.46 -25.70
N ASP A 75 -23.97 51.26 -26.38
CA ASP A 75 -22.66 50.82 -26.79
C ASP A 75 -21.74 50.64 -25.58
N LEU A 76 -20.92 49.61 -25.61
CA LEU A 76 -19.93 49.36 -24.56
C LEU A 76 -18.56 49.92 -24.99
N ILE A 77 -17.96 50.75 -24.15
CA ILE A 77 -16.67 51.41 -24.40
C ILE A 77 -15.66 50.84 -23.43
N MET A 78 -14.49 50.46 -23.96
CA MET A 78 -13.41 49.92 -23.17
C MET A 78 -12.71 51.02 -22.36
N ASP A 79 -12.53 50.79 -21.05
CA ASP A 79 -11.83 51.71 -20.16
C ASP A 79 -10.37 51.92 -20.66
N GLY A 80 -9.99 53.18 -20.93
CA GLY A 80 -8.65 53.56 -21.35
C GLY A 80 -8.23 53.09 -22.76
N GLY A 81 -9.15 52.52 -23.55
CA GLY A 81 -8.91 52.01 -24.90
C GLY A 81 -9.84 52.68 -25.95
N MET A 82 -9.54 52.40 -27.23
CA MET A 82 -10.39 52.87 -28.36
C MET A 82 -11.44 51.81 -28.76
N ALA A 83 -11.39 50.61 -28.14
CA ALA A 83 -12.30 49.54 -28.52
C ALA A 83 -13.73 49.86 -28.08
N ARG A 84 -14.68 49.76 -29.03
CA ARG A 84 -16.09 49.98 -28.85
C ARG A 84 -16.86 48.77 -29.33
N LEU A 85 -17.70 48.22 -28.49
CA LEU A 85 -18.63 47.16 -28.83
C LEU A 85 -20.01 47.79 -29.14
N SER A 86 -20.47 47.55 -30.37
CA SER A 86 -21.79 48.05 -30.78
C SER A 86 -22.91 47.43 -29.95
N ARG A 87 -23.93 48.18 -29.65
CA ARG A 87 -25.17 47.74 -28.99
C ARG A 87 -25.80 46.50 -29.63
N ASN A 88 -25.61 46.29 -30.93
CA ASN A 88 -26.12 45.11 -31.66
C ASN A 88 -25.49 43.78 -31.20
N ASN A 89 -24.37 43.85 -30.53
CA ASN A 89 -23.71 42.70 -29.95
C ASN A 89 -24.18 42.37 -28.51
N VAL A 90 -25.11 43.17 -27.98
CA VAL A 90 -25.75 42.95 -26.68
C VAL A 90 -27.19 42.56 -26.94
N LYS A 91 -27.54 41.33 -26.65
CA LYS A 91 -28.88 40.78 -26.86
C LYS A 91 -29.58 40.57 -25.51
N ILE A 92 -30.84 40.92 -25.46
CA ILE A 92 -31.68 40.71 -24.28
C ILE A 92 -32.59 39.52 -24.55
N LEU A 93 -32.51 38.53 -23.68
CA LEU A 93 -33.27 37.29 -23.79
C LEU A 93 -34.16 37.10 -22.57
N GLY A 94 -35.23 36.34 -22.71
CA GLY A 94 -36.11 35.97 -21.57
C GLY A 94 -37.14 37.06 -21.19
N LYS A 95 -37.44 38.04 -22.07
CA LYS A 95 -38.51 39.01 -21.85
C LYS A 95 -39.87 38.30 -21.72
N GLN A 96 -40.60 38.63 -20.67
CA GLN A 96 -41.96 38.12 -20.37
C GLN A 96 -42.77 39.24 -19.71
N ASP A 97 -44.06 39.04 -19.52
CA ASP A 97 -44.91 40.00 -18.79
C ASP A 97 -44.39 40.17 -17.35
N LEU A 98 -44.21 41.41 -16.95
CA LEU A 98 -43.80 41.76 -15.59
C LEU A 98 -45.05 41.78 -14.69
N LYS A 99 -45.09 40.80 -13.79
CA LYS A 99 -46.15 40.74 -12.77
C LYS A 99 -45.77 41.59 -11.57
N ARG A 100 -46.75 42.21 -10.99
CA ARG A 100 -46.56 42.99 -9.77
C ARG A 100 -45.90 42.19 -8.67
N ASP A 101 -44.82 42.74 -8.09
CA ASP A 101 -44.05 42.19 -6.98
C ASP A 101 -43.41 40.80 -7.25
N ILE A 102 -43.43 40.33 -8.50
CA ILE A 102 -42.78 39.08 -8.90
C ILE A 102 -41.53 39.45 -9.69
N PRO A 103 -40.34 39.03 -9.23
CA PRO A 103 -39.09 39.25 -9.95
C PRO A 103 -39.06 38.46 -11.25
N LEU A 104 -38.59 39.09 -12.32
CA LEU A 104 -38.31 38.47 -13.61
C LEU A 104 -36.81 38.46 -13.85
N ASP A 105 -36.26 37.28 -14.14
CA ASP A 105 -34.86 37.10 -14.52
C ASP A 105 -34.72 37.25 -16.05
N ILE A 106 -33.95 38.24 -16.48
CA ILE A 106 -33.67 38.56 -17.88
C ILE A 106 -32.21 38.27 -18.14
N GLN A 107 -31.91 37.54 -19.20
CA GLN A 107 -30.53 37.27 -19.60
C GLN A 107 -30.03 38.35 -20.57
N VAL A 108 -28.86 38.89 -20.22
CA VAL A 108 -28.11 39.81 -21.07
C VAL A 108 -26.96 39.08 -21.71
N ASN A 109 -27.02 38.84 -22.99
CA ASN A 109 -26.01 38.12 -23.76
C ASN A 109 -25.12 39.13 -24.49
N VAL A 110 -23.78 38.98 -24.31
CA VAL A 110 -22.78 39.85 -24.94
C VAL A 110 -21.91 39.02 -25.87
N SER A 111 -21.75 39.45 -27.12
CA SER A 111 -20.95 38.77 -28.15
C SER A 111 -20.02 39.78 -28.86
N GLY A 112 -19.05 39.25 -29.64
CA GLY A 112 -18.19 40.09 -30.49
C GLY A 112 -17.07 40.84 -29.76
N LEU A 113 -16.73 40.47 -28.53
CA LEU A 113 -15.58 41.00 -27.81
C LEU A 113 -14.28 40.46 -28.42
N THR A 114 -13.33 41.33 -28.76
CA THR A 114 -12.06 40.96 -29.39
C THR A 114 -10.81 41.24 -28.55
N GLU A 115 -10.91 42.21 -27.67
CA GLU A 115 -9.77 42.65 -26.83
C GLU A 115 -10.07 42.46 -25.35
N PRO A 116 -9.05 42.08 -24.56
CA PRO A 116 -9.20 41.98 -23.11
C PRO A 116 -9.26 43.38 -22.50
N GLY A 117 -10.18 43.59 -21.54
CA GLY A 117 -10.33 44.85 -20.87
C GLY A 117 -11.70 44.96 -20.19
N THR A 118 -11.92 46.05 -19.52
CA THR A 118 -13.19 46.38 -18.90
C THR A 118 -14.02 47.27 -19.87
N TYR A 119 -15.12 46.75 -20.32
CA TYR A 119 -16.07 47.49 -21.17
C TYR A 119 -17.23 48.00 -20.32
N ARG A 120 -17.56 49.28 -20.46
CA ARG A 120 -18.66 49.92 -19.74
C ARG A 120 -19.66 50.52 -20.67
N GLY A 121 -20.91 50.39 -20.32
CA GLY A 121 -22.05 50.98 -20.99
C GLY A 121 -23.27 50.95 -20.07
N ASN A 122 -24.43 51.16 -20.65
CA ASN A 122 -25.68 51.14 -19.90
C ASN A 122 -26.73 50.28 -20.61
N LEU A 123 -27.66 49.79 -19.83
CA LEU A 123 -28.91 49.20 -20.27
C LEU A 123 -30.00 50.16 -19.87
N THR A 124 -30.80 50.65 -20.84
CA THR A 124 -31.91 51.51 -20.57
C THR A 124 -33.20 50.73 -20.68
N LEU A 125 -33.88 50.59 -19.56
CA LEU A 125 -35.25 50.06 -19.51
C LEU A 125 -36.23 51.18 -19.76
N LEU A 126 -36.94 51.06 -20.85
CA LEU A 126 -38.04 51.98 -21.21
C LEU A 126 -39.39 51.28 -20.95
N TYR A 127 -40.31 51.95 -20.27
CA TYR A 127 -41.65 51.41 -20.06
C TYR A 127 -42.72 52.52 -20.34
N PHE A 128 -43.82 52.04 -20.88
CA PHE A 128 -44.92 52.85 -21.30
C PHE A 128 -46.13 52.65 -20.38
N CYS A 129 -46.73 53.77 -19.94
CA CYS A 129 -47.91 53.73 -19.14
C CYS A 129 -48.77 54.92 -19.45
N GLU A 130 -50.05 54.73 -19.84
CA GLU A 130 -51.03 55.75 -20.17
C GLU A 130 -50.54 56.81 -21.14
N GLY A 131 -49.71 56.46 -22.11
CA GLY A 131 -49.13 57.35 -23.10
C GLY A 131 -47.91 58.16 -22.66
N HIS A 132 -47.43 57.95 -21.46
CA HIS A 132 -46.16 58.49 -20.96
C HIS A 132 -45.07 57.46 -21.02
N SER A 133 -43.87 57.86 -21.40
CA SER A 133 -42.67 57.01 -21.40
C SER A 133 -41.80 57.35 -20.19
N ASN A 134 -41.44 56.30 -19.41
CA ASN A 134 -40.50 56.41 -18.32
C ASN A 134 -39.27 55.51 -18.62
N TYR A 135 -38.13 55.88 -18.09
CA TYR A 135 -36.93 55.12 -18.29
C TYR A 135 -36.08 54.98 -17.01
N GLU A 136 -35.46 53.81 -16.85
CA GLU A 136 -34.48 53.55 -15.83
C GLU A 136 -33.17 53.07 -16.50
N SER A 137 -32.02 53.45 -15.94
CA SER A 137 -30.71 53.07 -16.54
C SER A 137 -29.87 52.36 -15.57
N ILE A 138 -29.29 51.21 -16.02
CA ILE A 138 -28.38 50.37 -15.26
C ILE A 138 -27.00 50.40 -15.91
N ASN A 139 -25.96 50.44 -15.10
CA ASN A 139 -24.59 50.30 -15.58
C ASN A 139 -24.30 48.82 -15.94
N LEU A 140 -23.92 48.59 -17.18
CA LEU A 140 -23.41 47.29 -17.64
C LEU A 140 -21.88 47.34 -17.70
N THR A 141 -21.23 46.49 -16.91
CA THR A 141 -19.79 46.33 -16.92
C THR A 141 -19.44 44.90 -17.40
N VAL A 142 -18.73 44.82 -18.51
CA VAL A 142 -18.26 43.55 -19.06
C VAL A 142 -16.75 43.45 -18.90
N LEU A 143 -16.29 42.49 -18.10
CA LEU A 143 -14.87 42.21 -17.91
C LEU A 143 -14.42 41.12 -18.91
N ALA A 144 -13.86 41.52 -20.05
CA ALA A 144 -13.33 40.65 -21.06
C ALA A 144 -11.94 40.13 -20.66
N LYS A 145 -11.81 38.83 -20.48
CA LYS A 145 -10.56 38.15 -20.12
C LYS A 145 -10.15 37.14 -21.19
N ARG A 146 -8.86 36.93 -21.39
CA ARG A 146 -8.39 35.80 -22.18
C ARG A 146 -8.61 34.53 -21.38
N ALA A 147 -9.12 33.49 -22.03
CA ALA A 147 -9.23 32.17 -21.41
C ALA A 147 -7.83 31.61 -21.14
N PRO A 148 -7.59 30.99 -19.99
CA PRO A 148 -6.31 30.33 -19.75
C PRO A 148 -6.15 29.13 -20.67
N ALA A 149 -5.01 29.05 -21.36
CA ALA A 149 -4.62 27.86 -22.13
C ALA A 149 -3.67 27.02 -21.31
N LEU A 150 -4.25 26.08 -20.54
CA LEU A 150 -3.52 25.26 -19.58
C LEU A 150 -3.38 23.83 -20.09
N THR A 151 -2.14 23.32 -20.03
CA THR A 151 -1.81 21.95 -20.37
C THR A 151 -0.89 21.33 -19.33
N PRO A 152 -0.98 20.02 -19.03
CA PRO A 152 -0.03 19.37 -18.15
C PRO A 152 1.41 19.55 -18.70
N ALA A 153 2.35 19.96 -17.86
CA ALA A 153 3.76 20.04 -18.24
C ALA A 153 4.42 18.64 -18.30
N THR A 154 3.85 17.68 -17.61
CA THR A 154 4.28 16.28 -17.65
C THR A 154 3.11 15.40 -18.07
N SER A 155 3.39 14.41 -18.93
CA SER A 155 2.35 13.49 -19.42
C SER A 155 1.81 12.57 -18.30
N LYS A 156 2.62 12.29 -17.28
CA LYS A 156 2.28 11.40 -16.17
C LYS A 156 3.13 11.78 -14.95
N LEU A 157 2.52 11.76 -13.77
CA LEU A 157 3.23 11.87 -12.49
C LEU A 157 3.52 10.46 -11.97
N SER A 158 4.79 10.05 -11.98
CA SER A 158 5.22 8.75 -11.45
C SER A 158 6.00 8.94 -10.17
N LEU A 159 5.56 8.29 -9.10
CA LEU A 159 6.17 8.35 -7.77
C LEU A 159 6.45 6.95 -7.23
N GLN A 160 7.59 6.80 -6.58
CA GLN A 160 7.93 5.61 -5.81
C GLN A 160 8.15 6.01 -4.36
N LEU A 161 7.28 5.58 -3.48
CA LEU A 161 7.24 5.98 -2.09
C LEU A 161 7.51 4.79 -1.17
N VAL A 162 8.00 5.08 0.03
CA VAL A 162 8.17 4.07 1.08
C VAL A 162 7.34 4.48 2.31
N ASN A 163 6.52 3.55 2.78
CA ASN A 163 5.82 3.69 4.06
C ASN A 163 6.69 3.06 5.16
N THR A 164 7.25 3.89 6.02
CA THR A 164 8.13 3.46 7.14
C THR A 164 7.40 3.44 8.49
N GLY A 165 6.11 3.79 8.53
CA GLY A 165 5.37 3.95 9.79
C GLY A 165 5.66 5.28 10.48
N ASN A 166 5.07 5.46 11.65
CA ASN A 166 5.00 6.75 12.36
C ASN A 166 6.17 7.01 13.32
N ASP A 167 7.13 6.09 13.46
CA ASP A 167 8.16 6.16 14.50
C ASP A 167 9.38 6.99 14.07
N ARG A 168 9.58 8.12 14.69
CA ARG A 168 10.65 9.09 14.39
C ARG A 168 12.09 8.58 14.61
N PHE A 169 12.26 7.47 15.34
CA PHE A 169 13.55 6.83 15.64
C PHE A 169 13.59 5.36 15.26
N ASP A 170 12.88 4.97 14.24
CA ASP A 170 12.76 3.58 13.86
C ASP A 170 14.00 3.13 13.06
N ILE A 171 14.58 2.00 13.48
CA ILE A 171 15.58 1.24 12.73
C ILE A 171 15.14 1.06 11.27
N GLN A 172 13.85 0.89 11.04
CA GLN A 172 13.22 0.79 9.75
C GLN A 172 13.50 2.00 8.86
N SER A 173 13.37 3.22 9.40
CA SER A 173 13.67 4.46 8.69
C SER A 173 15.15 4.56 8.33
N ILE A 174 16.04 4.18 9.24
CA ILE A 174 17.50 4.22 9.00
C ILE A 174 17.86 3.26 7.87
N ILE A 175 17.41 2.01 7.94
CA ILE A 175 17.67 1.00 6.90
C ILE A 175 17.07 1.45 5.56
N ALA A 176 15.86 2.01 5.57
CA ALA A 176 15.22 2.51 4.36
C ALA A 176 16.04 3.63 3.70
N HIS A 177 16.54 4.60 4.47
CA HIS A 177 17.38 5.68 3.95
C HIS A 177 18.73 5.21 3.41
N MET A 178 19.26 4.09 3.91
CA MET A 178 20.49 3.48 3.37
C MET A 178 20.24 2.74 2.04
N LEU A 179 19.07 2.13 1.87
CA LEU A 179 18.77 1.27 0.73
C LEU A 179 18.07 1.99 -0.43
N LEU A 180 17.30 3.04 -0.15
CA LEU A 180 16.42 3.68 -1.12
C LEU A 180 16.86 5.10 -1.47
N ALA A 181 16.50 5.53 -2.68
CA ALA A 181 16.77 6.89 -3.13
C ALA A 181 16.00 7.93 -2.31
N LYS A 182 16.55 9.12 -2.17
CA LYS A 182 15.90 10.26 -1.46
C LYS A 182 14.52 10.60 -2.03
N SER A 183 14.29 10.37 -3.32
CA SER A 183 12.98 10.57 -3.95
C SER A 183 11.87 9.69 -3.36
N SER A 184 12.20 8.54 -2.75
CA SER A 184 11.22 7.67 -2.10
C SER A 184 10.68 8.23 -0.78
N PHE A 185 11.30 9.27 -0.26
CA PHE A 185 10.94 9.92 1.02
C PHE A 185 10.32 11.30 0.85
N GLN A 186 9.97 11.68 -0.39
CA GLN A 186 9.36 12.98 -0.65
C GLN A 186 8.00 13.08 0.04
N SER A 187 7.80 14.19 0.76
CA SER A 187 6.52 14.57 1.37
C SER A 187 5.75 15.60 0.54
N GLN A 188 6.40 16.14 -0.50
CA GLN A 188 5.81 17.15 -1.36
C GLN A 188 6.33 17.03 -2.78
N VAL A 189 5.43 17.15 -3.76
CA VAL A 189 5.74 17.16 -5.19
C VAL A 189 4.98 18.28 -5.88
N GLY A 190 5.62 19.03 -6.77
CA GLY A 190 4.96 20.08 -7.55
C GLY A 190 4.31 19.52 -8.81
N LEU A 191 3.00 19.69 -8.93
CA LEU A 191 2.28 19.47 -10.19
C LEU A 191 2.53 20.65 -11.10
N LYS A 192 3.22 20.45 -12.21
CA LYS A 192 3.57 21.52 -13.15
C LYS A 192 2.56 21.60 -14.29
N ILE A 193 2.04 22.79 -14.53
CA ILE A 193 1.08 23.11 -15.57
C ILE A 193 1.63 24.25 -16.41
N ASN A 194 1.65 24.07 -17.73
CA ASN A 194 2.01 25.11 -18.68
C ASN A 194 0.82 26.08 -18.84
N ASN A 195 1.05 27.37 -18.71
CA ASN A 195 0.12 28.45 -18.95
C ASN A 195 0.58 29.22 -20.18
N THR A 196 0.16 28.79 -21.35
CA THR A 196 0.64 29.31 -22.64
C THR A 196 0.29 30.79 -22.81
N ASN A 197 -0.88 31.21 -22.36
CA ASN A 197 -1.36 32.58 -22.48
C ASN A 197 -0.81 33.53 -21.41
N GLN A 198 -0.10 32.96 -20.40
CA GLN A 198 0.49 33.71 -19.27
C GLN A 198 -0.54 34.67 -18.61
N VAL A 199 -1.77 34.20 -18.43
CA VAL A 199 -2.83 34.94 -17.74
C VAL A 199 -2.92 34.49 -16.28
N PRO A 200 -3.38 35.36 -15.35
CA PRO A 200 -3.69 34.93 -13.99
C PRO A 200 -4.79 33.88 -14.03
N VAL A 201 -4.65 32.81 -13.20
CA VAL A 201 -5.63 31.72 -13.18
C VAL A 201 -6.11 31.46 -11.76
N THR A 202 -7.38 31.17 -11.63
CA THR A 202 -8.03 30.82 -10.36
C THR A 202 -8.46 29.36 -10.42
N LEU A 203 -8.05 28.56 -9.43
CA LEU A 203 -8.47 27.17 -9.31
C LEU A 203 -9.88 27.14 -8.70
N LYS A 204 -10.85 26.57 -9.42
CA LYS A 204 -12.24 26.41 -8.95
C LYS A 204 -12.40 25.12 -8.14
N SER A 205 -11.90 24.03 -8.65
CA SER A 205 -11.99 22.74 -7.97
C SER A 205 -10.84 21.82 -8.38
N ALA A 206 -10.52 20.90 -7.48
CA ALA A 206 -9.58 19.82 -7.72
C ALA A 206 -10.19 18.52 -7.22
N SER A 207 -10.04 17.44 -7.98
CA SER A 207 -10.44 16.10 -7.58
C SER A 207 -9.30 15.10 -7.79
N LEU A 208 -9.15 14.19 -6.84
CA LEU A 208 -8.21 13.10 -6.88
C LEU A 208 -9.01 11.80 -6.91
N LEU A 209 -8.96 11.09 -8.03
CA LEU A 209 -9.61 9.80 -8.22
C LEU A 209 -8.51 8.76 -8.41
N ILE A 210 -7.93 8.32 -7.29
CA ILE A 210 -6.77 7.41 -7.30
C ILE A 210 -7.18 6.14 -6.57
N GLU A 211 -7.01 4.99 -7.23
CA GLU A 211 -7.41 3.68 -6.73
C GLU A 211 -6.19 2.75 -6.66
N GLY A 212 -6.18 1.88 -5.66
CA GLY A 212 -5.17 0.83 -5.52
C GLY A 212 -5.51 -0.42 -6.33
N ASP A 213 -4.49 -1.13 -6.79
CA ASP A 213 -4.66 -2.38 -7.53
C ASP A 213 -5.21 -3.51 -6.63
N THR A 214 -4.94 -3.47 -5.32
CA THR A 214 -5.44 -4.44 -4.35
C THR A 214 -6.84 -4.06 -3.88
N PRO A 215 -7.86 -4.93 -4.06
CA PRO A 215 -9.21 -4.65 -3.60
C PRO A 215 -9.26 -4.32 -2.10
N GLY A 216 -9.82 -3.17 -1.76
CA GLY A 216 -9.91 -2.68 -0.37
C GLY A 216 -8.75 -1.80 0.10
N ASN A 217 -7.65 -1.70 -0.64
CA ASN A 217 -6.59 -0.73 -0.37
C ASN A 217 -6.99 0.65 -0.91
N GLN A 218 -7.74 1.37 -0.10
CA GLN A 218 -7.96 2.81 -0.29
C GLN A 218 -7.05 3.55 0.67
N PHE A 219 -6.30 4.52 0.17
CA PHE A 219 -5.62 5.43 1.09
C PHE A 219 -6.61 6.47 1.61
N ALA A 220 -6.35 6.98 2.83
CA ALA A 220 -7.19 8.02 3.41
C ALA A 220 -7.18 9.26 2.50
N ASP A 221 -8.34 9.93 2.35
CA ASP A 221 -8.47 11.18 1.58
C ASP A 221 -7.46 12.25 1.98
N THR A 222 -6.90 12.12 3.20
CA THR A 222 -5.86 13.00 3.74
C THR A 222 -4.44 12.62 3.34
N ALA A 223 -4.23 11.47 2.70
CA ALA A 223 -2.89 11.00 2.31
C ALA A 223 -2.29 11.80 1.16
N LEU A 224 -3.12 12.30 0.25
CA LEU A 224 -2.74 13.23 -0.81
C LEU A 224 -3.56 14.51 -0.69
N LYS A 225 -2.88 15.62 -0.45
CA LYS A 225 -3.50 16.93 -0.31
C LYS A 225 -2.92 17.91 -1.30
N LEU A 226 -3.80 18.55 -2.09
CA LEU A 226 -3.43 19.70 -2.90
C LEU A 226 -3.44 20.95 -2.01
N ASP A 227 -2.28 21.57 -1.85
CA ASP A 227 -2.14 22.84 -1.17
C ASP A 227 -2.09 23.95 -2.23
N ALA A 228 -3.27 24.25 -2.78
CA ALA A 228 -3.41 25.13 -3.91
C ALA A 228 -3.94 26.50 -3.44
N PRO A 229 -3.21 27.61 -3.68
CA PRO A 229 -3.77 28.92 -3.51
C PRO A 229 -4.93 29.13 -4.50
N ALA A 230 -5.91 29.94 -4.09
CA ALA A 230 -7.09 30.22 -4.93
C ALA A 230 -6.69 30.83 -6.29
N THR A 231 -5.64 31.66 -6.33
CA THR A 231 -5.21 32.38 -7.53
C THR A 231 -3.69 32.26 -7.76
N TYR A 232 -3.31 32.04 -9.00
CA TYR A 232 -1.92 32.00 -9.47
C TYR A 232 -1.65 33.21 -10.35
N SER A 233 -0.49 33.81 -10.19
CA SER A 233 -0.02 34.93 -11.02
C SER A 233 0.22 34.49 -12.49
N ALA A 234 0.31 35.48 -13.39
CA ALA A 234 0.60 35.26 -14.81
C ALA A 234 2.03 34.74 -15.05
N MET A 235 2.23 33.45 -14.85
CA MET A 235 3.50 32.74 -15.07
C MET A 235 3.36 31.70 -16.17
N PRO A 236 4.41 31.43 -16.96
CA PRO A 236 4.39 30.42 -18.02
C PRO A 236 4.23 28.99 -17.48
N ILE A 237 4.71 28.73 -16.24
CA ILE A 237 4.57 27.45 -15.56
C ILE A 237 4.01 27.71 -14.17
N ILE A 238 2.91 27.06 -13.88
CA ILE A 238 2.27 27.05 -12.57
C ILE A 238 2.68 25.77 -11.86
N SER A 239 3.15 25.88 -10.61
CA SER A 239 3.46 24.72 -9.78
C SER A 239 2.48 24.64 -8.62
N ILE A 240 1.68 23.57 -8.58
CA ILE A 240 0.72 23.31 -7.51
C ILE A 240 1.33 22.26 -6.58
N PRO A 241 1.59 22.59 -5.31
CA PRO A 241 2.18 21.64 -4.37
C PRO A 241 1.15 20.57 -4.00
N LEU A 242 1.56 19.31 -4.21
CA LEU A 242 0.86 18.11 -3.77
C LEU A 242 1.60 17.60 -2.52
N ASN A 243 0.97 17.70 -1.38
CA ASN A 243 1.48 17.16 -0.13
C ASN A 243 1.13 15.67 -0.01
N ILE A 244 2.10 14.87 0.39
CA ILE A 244 2.04 13.41 0.43
C ILE A 244 2.30 12.94 1.85
N ASP A 245 1.31 12.31 2.46
CA ASP A 245 1.43 11.63 3.75
C ASP A 245 1.63 10.14 3.50
N ARG A 246 2.89 9.72 3.38
CA ARG A 246 3.28 8.35 3.05
C ARG A 246 2.81 7.32 4.06
N GLU A 247 2.68 7.72 5.32
CA GLU A 247 2.32 6.85 6.44
C GLU A 247 0.85 6.40 6.36
N LYS A 248 0.02 7.21 5.70
CA LYS A 248 -1.39 6.90 5.47
C LYS A 248 -1.66 6.14 4.17
N MET A 249 -0.62 5.80 3.43
CA MET A 249 -0.73 5.06 2.17
C MET A 249 -0.31 3.61 2.40
N PRO A 250 -1.23 2.65 2.40
CA PRO A 250 -0.87 1.23 2.37
C PRO A 250 0.05 0.89 1.19
N SER A 251 0.84 -0.17 1.36
CA SER A 251 1.70 -0.64 0.26
C SER A 251 0.85 -1.17 -0.87
N ASP A 252 0.93 -0.53 -2.03
CA ASP A 252 0.19 -0.91 -3.23
C ASP A 252 0.68 -0.12 -4.44
N HIS A 253 0.10 -0.39 -5.59
CA HIS A 253 0.21 0.40 -6.80
C HIS A 253 -1.09 1.18 -7.00
N TYR A 254 -0.99 2.50 -6.95
CA TYR A 254 -2.11 3.42 -7.05
C TYR A 254 -2.08 4.13 -8.40
N THR A 255 -3.20 4.07 -9.11
CA THR A 255 -3.36 4.74 -10.41
C THR A 255 -4.63 5.56 -10.46
N GLY A 256 -4.61 6.65 -11.23
CA GLY A 256 -5.78 7.48 -11.43
C GLY A 256 -5.44 8.88 -11.88
N PRO A 257 -6.42 9.72 -12.19
CA PRO A 257 -6.20 11.10 -12.59
C PRO A 257 -6.33 12.08 -11.41
N ILE A 258 -5.47 13.10 -11.40
CA ILE A 258 -5.71 14.36 -10.71
C ILE A 258 -6.37 15.29 -11.72
N THR A 259 -7.58 15.72 -11.42
CA THR A 259 -8.36 16.60 -12.29
C THR A 259 -8.47 17.99 -11.67
N LEU A 260 -8.03 18.99 -12.40
CA LEU A 260 -8.00 20.40 -11.97
C LEU A 260 -8.89 21.23 -12.89
N LEU A 261 -9.86 21.93 -12.31
CA LEU A 261 -10.74 22.83 -13.03
C LEU A 261 -10.39 24.28 -12.68
N PHE A 262 -10.02 25.04 -13.70
CA PHE A 262 -9.69 26.46 -13.56
C PHE A 262 -10.79 27.33 -14.10
N GLU A 263 -10.91 28.55 -13.53
CA GLU A 263 -11.86 29.55 -14.00
C GLU A 263 -11.54 29.93 -15.44
N GLY A 264 -12.57 30.01 -16.28
CA GLY A 264 -12.42 30.35 -17.69
C GLY A 264 -11.98 29.20 -18.59
N GLN A 265 -11.69 28.03 -18.07
CA GLN A 265 -11.33 26.86 -18.87
C GLN A 265 -12.55 25.96 -19.11
N LYS A 266 -12.75 25.51 -20.36
CA LYS A 266 -13.88 24.63 -20.74
C LYS A 266 -13.67 23.20 -20.27
N ASN A 267 -12.46 22.68 -20.48
CA ASN A 267 -12.09 21.30 -20.14
C ASN A 267 -11.16 21.28 -18.93
N PRO A 268 -11.35 20.40 -17.97
CA PRO A 268 -10.44 20.25 -16.86
C PRO A 268 -9.07 19.75 -17.30
N VAL A 269 -8.01 20.18 -16.62
CA VAL A 269 -6.66 19.64 -16.78
C VAL A 269 -6.59 18.32 -16.03
N SER A 270 -6.34 17.22 -16.74
CA SER A 270 -6.19 15.89 -16.16
C SER A 270 -4.73 15.45 -16.21
N ILE A 271 -4.17 15.07 -15.07
CA ILE A 271 -2.80 14.58 -14.94
C ILE A 271 -2.88 13.14 -14.45
N PRO A 272 -2.51 12.15 -15.28
CA PRO A 272 -2.43 10.76 -14.84
C PRO A 272 -1.36 10.60 -13.75
N VAL A 273 -1.70 9.89 -12.70
CA VAL A 273 -0.83 9.61 -11.55
C VAL A 273 -0.57 8.11 -11.46
N ASP A 274 0.66 7.77 -11.13
CA ASP A 274 1.15 6.41 -10.92
C ASP A 274 2.02 6.43 -9.66
N VAL A 275 1.45 5.99 -8.54
CA VAL A 275 2.15 5.98 -7.25
C VAL A 275 2.34 4.54 -6.80
N LYS A 276 3.59 4.14 -6.65
CA LYS A 276 3.97 2.85 -6.09
C LYS A 276 4.45 3.04 -4.67
N VAL A 277 3.77 2.42 -3.74
CA VAL A 277 4.08 2.48 -2.31
C VAL A 277 4.55 1.11 -1.84
N ARG A 278 5.72 1.06 -1.20
CA ARG A 278 6.24 -0.15 -0.58
C ARG A 278 6.29 -0.02 0.94
N SER A 279 6.18 -1.12 1.65
CA SER A 279 6.44 -1.15 3.10
C SER A 279 7.94 -1.02 3.40
N GLY A 280 8.26 -0.58 4.61
CA GLY A 280 9.64 -0.44 5.06
C GLY A 280 10.43 -1.76 5.06
N PRO A 281 11.77 -1.70 4.99
CA PRO A 281 12.64 -2.86 4.79
C PRO A 281 12.85 -3.73 6.03
N PHE A 282 12.44 -3.33 7.22
CA PHE A 282 12.72 -4.04 8.46
C PHE A 282 12.23 -5.49 8.44
N TRP A 283 10.97 -5.68 8.09
CA TRP A 283 10.40 -7.04 8.02
C TRP A 283 11.04 -7.88 6.92
N VAL A 284 11.46 -7.26 5.82
CA VAL A 284 12.20 -7.95 4.75
C VAL A 284 13.51 -8.50 5.27
N VAL A 285 14.29 -7.65 5.98
CA VAL A 285 15.56 -8.05 6.62
C VAL A 285 15.31 -9.19 7.62
N LEU A 286 14.29 -9.06 8.45
CA LEU A 286 13.96 -10.05 9.46
C LEU A 286 13.59 -11.41 8.85
N PHE A 287 12.68 -11.45 7.88
CA PHE A 287 12.27 -12.70 7.23
C PHE A 287 13.42 -13.35 6.45
N LEU A 288 14.26 -12.53 5.83
CA LEU A 288 15.45 -13.00 5.13
C LEU A 288 16.46 -13.67 6.11
N LEU A 289 16.72 -13.03 7.25
CA LEU A 289 17.57 -13.60 8.30
C LEU A 289 16.99 -14.89 8.86
N ILE A 290 15.69 -14.92 9.13
CA ILE A 290 14.99 -16.13 9.59
C ILE A 290 15.16 -17.24 8.55
N GLY A 291 14.96 -16.97 7.26
CA GLY A 291 15.16 -17.92 6.18
C GLY A 291 16.58 -18.52 6.17
N ILE A 292 17.60 -17.68 6.28
CA ILE A 292 19.01 -18.10 6.34
C ILE A 292 19.28 -18.97 7.58
N ILE A 293 18.76 -18.57 8.76
CA ILE A 293 18.91 -19.33 10.00
C ILE A 293 18.25 -20.70 9.87
N PHE A 294 17.03 -20.76 9.33
CA PHE A 294 16.34 -22.05 9.08
C PHE A 294 17.09 -22.91 8.08
N GLY A 295 17.64 -22.32 7.02
CA GLY A 295 18.49 -23.01 6.06
C GLY A 295 19.69 -23.69 6.75
N LYS A 296 20.37 -22.95 7.64
CA LYS A 296 21.50 -23.45 8.41
C LYS A 296 21.10 -24.56 9.40
N LEU A 297 19.99 -24.39 10.10
CA LEU A 297 19.47 -25.42 11.01
C LEU A 297 19.09 -26.68 10.25
N TYR A 298 18.44 -26.56 9.10
CA TYR A 298 18.10 -27.69 8.25
C TYR A 298 19.32 -28.41 7.74
N GLN A 299 20.37 -27.70 7.32
CA GLN A 299 21.63 -28.30 6.91
C GLN A 299 22.34 -29.02 8.07
N HIS A 300 22.41 -28.37 9.25
CA HIS A 300 22.98 -29.02 10.43
C HIS A 300 22.23 -30.31 10.78
N TYR A 301 20.90 -30.29 10.65
CA TYR A 301 20.09 -31.50 10.81
C TYR A 301 20.47 -32.58 9.77
N GLN A 302 20.61 -32.21 8.49
CA GLN A 302 21.00 -33.16 7.43
C GLN A 302 22.40 -33.70 7.59
N ASP A 303 23.35 -32.88 8.00
CA ASP A 303 24.77 -33.26 8.10
C ASP A 303 25.07 -34.05 9.38
N SER A 304 24.40 -33.78 10.49
CA SER A 304 24.68 -34.35 11.79
C SER A 304 23.44 -34.85 12.53
N GLY A 305 22.41 -34.00 12.63
CA GLY A 305 21.23 -34.27 13.45
C GLY A 305 20.45 -35.53 13.04
N LYS A 306 20.41 -35.87 11.76
CA LYS A 306 19.74 -37.05 11.24
C LYS A 306 20.46 -38.33 11.77
N TYR A 307 21.77 -38.37 11.67
CA TYR A 307 22.56 -39.50 12.12
C TYR A 307 22.54 -39.67 13.65
N GLN A 308 22.53 -38.56 14.39
CA GLN A 308 22.28 -38.56 15.84
C GLN A 308 20.89 -39.11 16.18
N ALA A 309 19.87 -38.68 15.46
CA ALA A 309 18.48 -39.14 15.68
C ALA A 309 18.35 -40.65 15.40
N ASP A 310 18.97 -41.14 14.33
CA ASP A 310 18.96 -42.56 14.00
C ASP A 310 19.67 -43.38 15.08
N ALA A 311 20.85 -42.95 15.58
CA ALA A 311 21.55 -43.61 16.67
C ALA A 311 20.74 -43.61 17.98
N LEU A 312 20.12 -42.46 18.33
CA LEU A 312 19.27 -42.34 19.52
C LEU A 312 18.04 -43.24 19.45
N LYS A 313 17.43 -43.38 18.25
CA LYS A 313 16.29 -44.26 18.03
C LYS A 313 16.64 -45.72 18.35
N GLU A 314 17.82 -46.18 17.91
CA GLU A 314 18.31 -47.53 18.22
C GLU A 314 18.59 -47.72 19.72
N ILE A 315 19.18 -46.70 20.39
CA ILE A 315 19.39 -46.76 21.84
C ILE A 315 18.06 -46.80 22.60
N LEU A 316 17.06 -46.01 22.21
CA LEU A 316 15.71 -46.03 22.80
C LEU A 316 15.06 -47.42 22.61
N HIS A 317 15.25 -48.02 21.44
CA HIS A 317 14.76 -49.38 21.18
C HIS A 317 15.44 -50.39 22.11
N LEU A 318 16.77 -50.34 22.28
CA LEU A 318 17.48 -51.19 23.23
C LEU A 318 17.03 -50.94 24.67
N ARG A 319 16.80 -49.69 25.06
CA ARG A 319 16.30 -49.35 26.39
C ARG A 319 14.90 -49.98 26.65
N SER A 320 14.07 -50.07 25.65
CA SER A 320 12.78 -50.79 25.75
C SER A 320 12.95 -52.29 25.93
N MET A 321 13.97 -52.89 25.30
CA MET A 321 14.29 -54.32 25.49
C MET A 321 14.82 -54.62 26.90
N ILE A 322 15.67 -53.78 27.46
CA ILE A 322 16.19 -53.94 28.84
C ILE A 322 15.07 -53.88 29.88
N MET A 323 13.98 -53.17 29.60
CA MET A 323 12.81 -53.10 30.50
C MET A 323 11.98 -54.40 30.52
N SER A 324 12.34 -55.38 29.69
CA SER A 324 11.70 -56.71 29.69
C SER A 324 11.68 -57.32 31.10
N PRO A 325 10.58 -57.91 31.55
CA PRO A 325 10.47 -58.55 32.87
C PRO A 325 11.39 -59.78 33.03
N LEU A 326 11.87 -60.31 31.92
CA LEU A 326 12.70 -61.54 31.89
C LEU A 326 14.13 -61.29 32.36
N LEU A 327 14.71 -60.09 32.22
CA LEU A 327 16.07 -59.77 32.58
C LEU A 327 16.23 -59.52 34.10
N ASP A 328 17.37 -60.04 34.65
CA ASP A 328 17.77 -59.84 36.04
C ASP A 328 17.99 -58.32 36.34
N PRO A 329 17.66 -57.84 37.56
CA PRO A 329 17.88 -56.45 37.96
C PRO A 329 19.32 -55.97 37.79
N ASP A 330 20.30 -56.83 38.09
CA ASP A 330 21.74 -56.50 37.95
C ASP A 330 22.16 -56.37 36.48
N ASP A 331 21.61 -57.22 35.62
CA ASP A 331 21.85 -57.18 34.18
C ASP A 331 21.22 -55.90 33.58
N LYS A 332 20.02 -55.57 34.00
CA LYS A 332 19.34 -54.31 33.62
C LYS A 332 20.18 -53.10 33.95
N LEU A 333 20.70 -53.02 35.18
CA LEU A 333 21.49 -51.87 35.63
C LEU A 333 22.79 -51.74 34.84
N LYS A 334 23.45 -52.88 34.52
CA LYS A 334 24.70 -52.90 33.75
C LYS A 334 24.50 -52.40 32.31
N TYR A 335 23.45 -52.85 31.61
CA TYR A 335 23.15 -52.40 30.26
C TYR A 335 22.60 -50.98 30.24
N GLN A 336 21.82 -50.59 31.22
CA GLN A 336 21.38 -49.20 31.36
C GLN A 336 22.57 -48.24 31.44
N ARG A 337 23.56 -48.51 32.28
CA ARG A 337 24.78 -47.69 32.38
C ARG A 337 25.55 -47.61 31.05
N LYS A 338 25.65 -48.75 30.30
CA LYS A 338 26.27 -48.74 28.97
C LYS A 338 25.51 -47.86 27.98
N LEU A 339 24.18 -47.96 27.97
CA LEU A 339 23.35 -47.12 27.08
C LEU A 339 23.43 -45.65 27.46
N ASP A 340 23.44 -45.29 28.75
CA ASP A 340 23.61 -43.93 29.22
C ASP A 340 24.97 -43.33 28.79
N GLN A 341 26.03 -44.13 28.82
CA GLN A 341 27.35 -43.73 28.32
C GLN A 341 27.32 -43.49 26.81
N MET A 342 26.70 -44.37 26.04
CA MET A 342 26.58 -44.24 24.58
C MET A 342 25.71 -43.03 24.22
N GLU A 343 24.62 -42.82 24.93
CA GLU A 343 23.74 -41.65 24.74
C GLU A 343 24.49 -40.34 25.01
N ASN A 344 25.29 -40.29 26.09
CA ASN A 344 26.13 -39.13 26.39
C ASN A 344 27.17 -38.84 25.30
N MET A 345 27.79 -39.88 24.72
CA MET A 345 28.71 -39.73 23.59
C MET A 345 28.00 -39.15 22.35
N ILE A 346 26.78 -39.60 22.07
CA ILE A 346 25.98 -39.09 20.94
C ILE A 346 25.69 -37.58 21.12
N TYR A 347 25.41 -37.11 22.34
CA TYR A 347 25.18 -35.70 22.58
C TYR A 347 26.46 -34.83 22.56
N GLN A 348 27.60 -35.39 22.90
CA GLN A 348 28.87 -34.64 23.02
C GLN A 348 29.65 -34.52 21.71
N GLU A 349 29.43 -35.38 20.75
CA GLU A 349 30.20 -35.45 19.51
C GLU A 349 29.39 -34.98 18.30
N ASN A 350 30.09 -34.39 17.32
CA ASN A 350 29.50 -34.14 16.02
C ASN A 350 29.37 -35.45 15.25
N TRP A 351 28.17 -35.81 14.85
CA TRP A 351 27.88 -37.06 14.17
C TRP A 351 27.83 -36.86 12.66
N ASP A 352 28.45 -37.78 11.96
CA ASP A 352 28.36 -37.95 10.52
C ASP A 352 27.99 -39.43 10.20
N LYS A 353 27.85 -39.72 8.92
CA LYS A 353 27.52 -41.05 8.47
C LYS A 353 28.59 -42.09 8.88
N ALA A 354 29.88 -41.73 8.85
CA ALA A 354 30.96 -42.62 9.19
C ALA A 354 30.91 -43.04 10.67
N LYS A 355 30.63 -42.08 11.57
CA LYS A 355 30.44 -42.41 13.00
C LYS A 355 29.19 -43.24 13.23
N LEU A 356 28.09 -42.97 12.54
CA LEU A 356 26.91 -43.84 12.64
C LEU A 356 27.24 -45.26 12.22
N ASP A 357 27.94 -45.45 11.09
CA ASP A 357 28.33 -46.76 10.57
C ASP A 357 29.32 -47.49 11.52
N GLU A 358 30.15 -46.77 12.29
CA GLU A 358 31.01 -47.33 13.35
C GLU A 358 30.22 -47.75 14.59
N TYR A 359 29.20 -46.98 14.98
CA TYR A 359 28.40 -47.23 16.18
C TYR A 359 27.32 -48.29 16.00
N LEU A 360 26.74 -48.44 14.81
CA LEU A 360 25.70 -49.42 14.54
C LEU A 360 26.10 -50.86 14.88
N PRO A 361 27.32 -51.34 14.56
CA PRO A 361 27.79 -52.68 14.99
C PRO A 361 27.86 -52.82 16.52
N ARG A 362 28.28 -51.75 17.24
CA ARG A 362 28.33 -51.76 18.71
C ARG A 362 26.95 -51.84 19.33
N ILE A 363 26.00 -51.10 18.79
CA ILE A 363 24.58 -51.14 19.18
C ILE A 363 24.01 -52.53 18.91
N LYS A 364 24.30 -53.11 17.74
CA LYS A 364 23.87 -54.45 17.36
C LYS A 364 24.43 -55.50 18.31
N ALA A 365 25.73 -55.43 18.66
CA ALA A 365 26.35 -56.35 19.60
C ALA A 365 25.67 -56.34 20.98
N ILE A 366 25.28 -55.13 21.47
CA ILE A 366 24.52 -55.01 22.72
C ILE A 366 23.14 -55.65 22.57
N LYS A 367 22.48 -55.46 21.44
CA LYS A 367 21.18 -56.07 21.15
C LYS A 367 21.27 -57.59 21.19
N ASP A 368 22.27 -58.15 20.49
CA ASP A 368 22.50 -59.59 20.46
C ASP A 368 22.80 -60.14 21.87
N GLN A 369 23.60 -59.41 22.68
CA GLN A 369 23.85 -59.75 24.08
C GLN A 369 22.57 -59.82 24.91
N ILE A 370 21.68 -58.81 24.79
CA ILE A 370 20.41 -58.76 25.53
C ILE A 370 19.52 -59.92 25.12
N GLN A 371 19.39 -60.20 23.81
CA GLN A 371 18.58 -61.30 23.30
C GLN A 371 19.09 -62.67 23.79
N LEU A 372 20.42 -62.91 23.78
CA LEU A 372 21.01 -64.17 24.31
C LEU A 372 20.80 -64.33 25.81
N LEU A 373 20.78 -63.17 26.58
CA LEU A 373 20.49 -63.26 28.01
C LEU A 373 19.00 -63.59 28.25
N GLU A 374 18.10 -63.08 27.47
CA GLU A 374 16.68 -63.45 27.55
C GLU A 374 16.47 -64.91 27.19
N GLU A 375 17.15 -65.39 26.16
CA GLU A 375 17.11 -66.81 25.76
C GLU A 375 17.71 -67.73 26.86
N LEU A 376 18.86 -67.36 27.43
CA LEU A 376 19.51 -68.11 28.51
C LEU A 376 18.59 -68.23 29.76
N ILE A 377 17.82 -67.20 30.07
CA ILE A 377 16.93 -67.25 31.24
C ILE A 377 15.81 -68.24 31.00
N SER A 378 15.34 -68.36 29.75
CA SER A 378 14.25 -69.28 29.37
C SER A 378 14.66 -70.79 29.47
N ILE A 379 15.96 -71.10 29.47
CA ILE A 379 16.46 -72.47 29.47
C ILE A 379 16.55 -72.99 30.89
N LYS A 380 16.17 -74.27 31.10
CA LYS A 380 16.32 -75.01 32.36
C LYS A 380 17.73 -75.61 32.43
N ALA A 381 18.76 -74.83 32.75
CA ALA A 381 20.12 -75.28 32.93
C ALA A 381 20.57 -75.04 34.35
N THR A 382 21.69 -75.76 34.75
CA THR A 382 22.33 -75.57 36.06
C THR A 382 22.85 -74.16 36.26
N VAL A 383 22.86 -73.67 37.51
CA VAL A 383 23.29 -72.30 37.84
C VAL A 383 24.71 -72.00 37.34
N GLU A 384 25.60 -73.06 37.40
CA GLU A 384 27.02 -72.98 37.01
C GLU A 384 27.15 -72.81 35.48
N GLY A 385 26.41 -73.57 34.69
CA GLY A 385 26.34 -73.46 33.23
C GLY A 385 25.81 -72.06 32.77
N LYS A 386 24.81 -71.60 33.45
CA LYS A 386 24.26 -70.25 33.15
C LYS A 386 25.24 -69.11 33.44
N ASN A 387 26.04 -69.25 34.56
CA ASN A 387 27.04 -68.25 34.91
C ASN A 387 28.20 -68.19 33.90
N LYS A 388 28.64 -69.37 33.39
CA LYS A 388 29.69 -69.49 32.38
C LYS A 388 29.24 -68.80 31.08
N ILE A 389 28.02 -69.05 30.62
CA ILE A 389 27.46 -68.43 29.39
C ILE A 389 27.25 -66.94 29.60
N LYS A 390 26.76 -66.51 30.76
CA LYS A 390 26.65 -65.08 31.08
C LYS A 390 28.02 -64.38 30.97
N ASP A 391 29.12 -65.03 31.47
CA ASP A 391 30.46 -64.44 31.38
C ASP A 391 30.91 -64.33 29.91
N MET A 392 30.64 -65.32 29.06
CA MET A 392 30.89 -65.28 27.60
C MET A 392 30.11 -64.12 26.92
N ILE A 393 28.83 -63.97 27.23
CA ILE A 393 28.00 -62.90 26.69
C ILE A 393 28.54 -61.51 27.09
N TYR A 394 28.95 -61.35 28.34
CA TYR A 394 29.55 -60.12 28.83
C TYR A 394 30.89 -59.75 28.20
N LYS A 395 31.71 -60.83 27.86
CA LYS A 395 32.99 -60.70 27.13
C LYS A 395 32.78 -60.45 25.63
N GLY A 396 31.52 -60.43 25.11
CA GLY A 396 31.21 -60.23 23.71
C GLY A 396 31.47 -61.47 22.83
N GLN A 397 31.68 -62.67 23.44
CA GLN A 397 31.84 -63.94 22.72
C GLN A 397 30.49 -64.52 22.29
N ILE A 398 29.78 -63.76 21.43
CA ILE A 398 28.39 -64.02 21.06
C ILE A 398 28.19 -65.39 20.39
N ASP A 399 29.08 -65.70 19.44
CA ASP A 399 29.00 -66.99 18.70
C ASP A 399 29.31 -68.20 19.63
N SER A 400 30.27 -68.03 20.49
CA SER A 400 30.58 -69.06 21.47
C SER A 400 29.49 -69.29 22.51
N ALA A 401 28.90 -68.18 22.97
CA ALA A 401 27.78 -68.22 23.88
C ALA A 401 26.51 -68.79 23.21
N ARG A 402 26.26 -68.53 21.93
CA ARG A 402 25.17 -69.14 21.17
C ARG A 402 25.34 -70.66 21.02
N ILE A 403 26.57 -71.12 20.64
CA ILE A 403 26.90 -72.57 20.55
C ILE A 403 26.65 -73.20 21.89
N GLU A 404 27.10 -72.57 22.99
CA GLU A 404 26.97 -73.12 24.32
C GLU A 404 25.54 -73.18 24.82
N ILE A 405 24.75 -72.20 24.45
CA ILE A 405 23.25 -72.15 24.65
C ILE A 405 22.61 -73.32 23.91
N GLU A 406 22.98 -73.53 22.64
CA GLU A 406 22.51 -74.66 21.83
C GLU A 406 22.97 -76.02 22.35
N ASN A 407 24.19 -76.07 22.87
CA ASN A 407 24.72 -77.26 23.53
C ASN A 407 24.02 -77.59 24.86
N LEU A 408 23.66 -76.54 25.66
CA LEU A 408 22.87 -76.74 26.86
C LEU A 408 21.42 -77.11 26.55
N GLN A 409 20.92 -76.75 25.41
CA GLN A 409 19.62 -77.23 24.92
C GLN A 409 19.72 -78.70 24.47
N ASN A 410 20.91 -79.14 24.00
CA ASN A 410 21.15 -80.47 23.42
C ASN A 410 22.01 -81.43 24.29
N GLU A 411 22.48 -81.07 25.54
CA GLU A 411 23.41 -81.73 26.44
C GLU A 411 24.78 -82.04 25.89
N LYS A 412 25.87 -81.55 26.42
CA LYS A 412 26.77 -81.86 27.52
C LYS A 412 28.03 -80.99 27.55
N PRO A 413 28.80 -80.90 28.70
CA PRO A 413 29.72 -79.81 28.94
C PRO A 413 31.20 -80.14 28.64
N GLU A 414 31.99 -79.11 28.46
CA GLU A 414 33.43 -78.90 28.78
C GLU A 414 34.09 -77.95 27.75
N SER A 415 35.00 -77.12 28.00
CA SER A 415 35.79 -76.43 28.99
C SER A 415 36.77 -75.48 28.28
N ASP A 416 37.10 -74.40 28.96
CA ASP A 416 38.33 -73.62 29.02
C ASP A 416 38.81 -72.66 27.94
N SER A 417 38.95 -71.48 28.35
CA SER A 417 40.04 -70.55 28.74
C SER A 417 40.43 -69.41 27.76
N SER A 418 40.40 -68.23 28.33
CA SER A 418 41.37 -67.10 28.32
C SER A 418 41.60 -66.32 27.00
N SER A 419 41.60 -65.03 27.01
CA SER A 419 42.43 -64.00 27.63
C SER A 419 42.02 -62.56 27.31
N LEU A 420 42.36 -61.67 28.21
CA LEU A 420 42.21 -60.26 28.18
C LEU A 420 43.17 -59.55 27.23
N GLU A 421 42.70 -58.48 26.55
CA GLU A 421 43.56 -57.38 26.12
C GLU A 421 42.98 -56.05 26.47
N SER A 422 43.77 -55.26 27.19
CA SER A 422 43.47 -53.92 27.69
C SER A 422 43.79 -52.84 26.63
N LEU A 423 42.95 -51.92 26.41
CA LEU A 423 43.17 -50.70 25.57
C LEU A 423 43.58 -49.52 26.44
N ASP A 424 44.80 -49.06 26.19
CA ASP A 424 45.47 -47.92 26.80
C ASP A 424 44.90 -46.58 26.22
N LEU A 425 44.56 -45.64 27.10
CA LEU A 425 44.14 -44.32 26.77
C LEU A 425 45.36 -43.39 26.69
N ALA A 426 45.76 -43.04 25.48
CA ALA A 426 46.82 -42.06 25.24
C ALA A 426 46.37 -40.63 25.59
N LYS A 427 47.13 -39.99 26.48
CA LYS A 427 47.01 -38.57 26.86
C LYS A 427 47.34 -37.67 25.70
N PHE A 428 46.38 -36.80 25.38
CA PHE A 428 46.51 -35.77 24.35
C PHE A 428 47.18 -34.51 24.91
N ASN A 429 48.41 -34.22 24.49
CA ASN A 429 49.13 -32.97 24.75
C ASN A 429 48.85 -32.01 23.58
N GLY A 430 48.01 -30.98 23.82
CA GLY A 430 47.69 -30.08 22.72
C GLY A 430 47.34 -28.64 23.09
N THR A 431 48.28 -27.89 23.69
CA THR A 431 48.08 -26.42 23.89
C THR A 431 48.19 -25.61 22.59
N ILE A 432 48.99 -26.05 21.64
CA ILE A 432 49.19 -25.38 20.33
C ILE A 432 48.02 -25.67 19.38
N GLU A 433 47.47 -26.91 19.44
CA GLU A 433 46.32 -27.28 18.64
C GLU A 433 45.02 -26.58 19.09
N ARG A 434 44.87 -26.29 20.39
CA ARG A 434 43.75 -25.49 20.91
C ARG A 434 43.76 -24.05 20.39
N ALA A 435 44.95 -23.43 20.29
CA ALA A 435 45.07 -22.08 19.74
C ALA A 435 44.76 -22.03 18.24
N LYS A 436 45.19 -23.05 17.45
CA LYS A 436 44.82 -23.18 16.03
C LYS A 436 43.36 -23.48 15.85
N ALA A 437 42.74 -24.33 16.67
CA ALA A 437 41.34 -24.64 16.63
C ALA A 437 40.46 -23.41 16.97
N LEU A 438 40.87 -22.64 17.99
CA LEU A 438 40.22 -21.38 18.35
C LEU A 438 40.33 -20.32 17.22
N TRP A 439 41.51 -20.20 16.59
CA TRP A 439 41.69 -19.29 15.45
C TRP A 439 40.83 -19.73 14.26
N ASN A 440 40.81 -21.00 13.92
CA ASN A 440 39.98 -21.52 12.83
C ASN A 440 38.48 -21.37 13.11
N LEU A 441 38.06 -21.50 14.37
CA LEU A 441 36.69 -21.28 14.79
C LEU A 441 36.30 -19.78 14.61
N HIS A 442 37.18 -18.85 15.02
CA HIS A 442 36.91 -17.40 14.88
C HIS A 442 37.03 -16.94 13.43
N ALA A 443 37.99 -17.42 12.65
CA ALA A 443 38.11 -17.11 11.23
C ALA A 443 36.89 -17.67 10.44
N GLY A 444 36.47 -18.88 10.75
CA GLY A 444 35.26 -19.46 10.17
C GLY A 444 34.01 -18.68 10.51
N PHE A 445 33.88 -18.20 11.75
CA PHE A 445 32.77 -17.36 12.19
C PHE A 445 32.75 -16.00 11.49
N ILE A 446 33.91 -15.31 11.38
CA ILE A 446 34.04 -14.02 10.69
C ILE A 446 33.70 -14.18 9.19
N PHE A 447 34.25 -15.22 8.55
CA PHE A 447 33.92 -15.51 7.14
C PHE A 447 32.44 -15.79 6.95
N TYR A 448 31.83 -16.54 7.87
CA TYR A 448 30.40 -16.83 7.83
C TYR A 448 29.56 -15.56 7.99
N LEU A 449 29.91 -14.65 8.94
CA LEU A 449 29.25 -13.36 9.09
C LEU A 449 29.39 -12.49 7.83
N GLY A 450 30.56 -12.49 7.20
CA GLY A 450 30.78 -11.80 5.94
C GLY A 450 29.91 -12.34 4.81
N LEU A 451 29.83 -13.65 4.68
CA LEU A 451 28.98 -14.32 3.70
C LEU A 451 27.50 -14.05 3.95
N LEU A 452 27.06 -14.14 5.21
CA LEU A 452 25.68 -13.85 5.62
C LEU A 452 25.31 -12.40 5.29
N PHE A 453 26.19 -11.45 5.60
CA PHE A 453 26.00 -10.04 5.26
C PHE A 453 25.91 -9.84 3.73
N PHE A 454 26.79 -10.48 2.97
CA PHE A 454 26.77 -10.42 1.51
C PHE A 454 25.46 -10.97 0.94
N LEU A 455 25.02 -12.14 1.38
CA LEU A 455 23.75 -12.75 0.95
C LEU A 455 22.56 -11.88 1.32
N LEU A 456 22.58 -11.29 2.51
CA LEU A 456 21.55 -10.35 2.94
C LEU A 456 21.49 -9.11 2.02
N CYS A 457 22.65 -8.53 1.69
CA CYS A 457 22.72 -7.39 0.77
C CYS A 457 22.21 -7.75 -0.63
N VAL A 458 22.60 -8.91 -1.18
CA VAL A 458 22.14 -9.36 -2.49
C VAL A 458 20.63 -9.62 -2.50
N GLY A 459 20.10 -10.28 -1.47
CA GLY A 459 18.68 -10.55 -1.32
C GLY A 459 17.86 -9.26 -1.23
N LEU A 460 18.31 -8.30 -0.42
CA LEU A 460 17.67 -7.00 -0.31
C LEU A 460 17.68 -6.22 -1.61
N LEU A 461 18.84 -6.17 -2.30
CA LEU A 461 18.96 -5.50 -3.59
C LEU A 461 18.01 -6.12 -4.63
N THR A 462 17.98 -7.43 -4.74
CA THR A 462 17.21 -8.13 -5.78
C THR A 462 15.71 -8.06 -5.49
N LEU A 463 15.29 -8.50 -4.30
CA LEU A 463 13.86 -8.71 -4.02
C LEU A 463 13.13 -7.44 -3.56
N TYR A 464 13.83 -6.56 -2.86
CA TYR A 464 13.21 -5.37 -2.30
C TYR A 464 13.49 -4.10 -3.10
N VAL A 465 14.75 -3.84 -3.48
CA VAL A 465 15.11 -2.61 -4.18
C VAL A 465 14.69 -2.66 -5.65
N ASN A 466 15.08 -3.71 -6.38
CA ASN A 466 14.87 -3.79 -7.82
C ASN A 466 13.45 -4.25 -8.19
N GLU A 467 12.94 -5.31 -7.56
CA GLU A 467 11.65 -5.89 -7.91
C GLU A 467 10.50 -5.46 -6.99
N GLY A 468 10.82 -4.99 -5.79
CA GLY A 468 9.85 -4.72 -4.73
C GLY A 468 9.23 -3.33 -4.75
N SER A 469 8.91 -2.72 -5.90
CA SER A 469 8.33 -1.37 -5.97
C SER A 469 6.99 -1.22 -5.22
N THR A 470 6.25 -2.32 -5.06
CA THR A 470 4.99 -2.43 -4.32
C THR A 470 5.06 -3.49 -3.21
N PHE A 471 6.27 -3.75 -2.69
CA PHE A 471 6.49 -4.76 -1.66
C PHE A 471 5.61 -4.51 -0.43
N GLY A 472 4.89 -5.54 0.01
CA GLY A 472 3.93 -5.45 1.10
C GLY A 472 2.48 -5.27 0.64
N ALA A 473 2.21 -5.06 -0.65
CA ALA A 473 0.86 -5.08 -1.20
C ALA A 473 0.20 -6.46 -1.06
N ASN A 474 0.99 -7.52 -1.24
CA ASN A 474 0.59 -8.89 -0.93
C ASN A 474 1.53 -9.48 0.14
N PRO A 475 1.29 -9.20 1.44
CA PRO A 475 2.26 -9.48 2.51
C PRO A 475 2.67 -10.94 2.56
N PHE A 476 1.72 -11.87 2.46
CA PHE A 476 2.02 -13.30 2.53
C PHE A 476 2.97 -13.74 1.41
N SER A 477 2.64 -13.42 0.16
CA SER A 477 3.46 -13.78 -1.00
C SER A 477 4.86 -13.15 -0.94
N ASP A 478 4.93 -11.86 -0.60
CA ASP A 478 6.17 -11.10 -0.60
C ASP A 478 7.13 -11.60 0.49
N TYR A 479 6.64 -11.82 1.71
CA TYR A 479 7.47 -12.33 2.80
C TYR A 479 7.86 -13.80 2.61
N VAL A 480 7.00 -14.63 2.03
CA VAL A 480 7.34 -16.02 1.69
C VAL A 480 8.43 -16.07 0.63
N LYS A 481 8.40 -15.22 -0.39
CA LYS A 481 9.49 -15.12 -1.39
C LYS A 481 10.82 -14.79 -0.74
N VAL A 482 10.85 -13.78 0.14
CA VAL A 482 12.06 -13.38 0.87
C VAL A 482 12.57 -14.49 1.77
N PHE A 483 11.71 -15.15 2.54
CA PHE A 483 12.05 -16.28 3.38
C PHE A 483 12.62 -17.44 2.56
N THR A 484 11.96 -17.80 1.46
CA THR A 484 12.39 -18.89 0.58
C THR A 484 13.75 -18.60 -0.06
N TRP A 485 13.97 -17.34 -0.48
CA TRP A 485 15.25 -16.91 -1.01
C TRP A 485 16.37 -17.03 0.05
N GLY A 486 16.11 -16.58 1.29
CA GLY A 486 17.04 -16.74 2.40
C GLY A 486 17.39 -18.19 2.67
N LEU A 487 16.40 -19.07 2.67
CA LEU A 487 16.58 -20.50 2.84
C LEU A 487 17.38 -21.13 1.69
N ALA A 488 17.04 -20.79 0.45
CA ALA A 488 17.70 -21.32 -0.76
C ALA A 488 19.17 -20.85 -0.87
N SER A 489 19.44 -19.59 -0.50
CA SER A 489 20.79 -19.01 -0.57
C SER A 489 21.79 -19.77 0.31
N GLU A 490 21.37 -20.20 1.51
CA GLU A 490 22.22 -20.98 2.41
C GLU A 490 22.47 -22.41 1.86
N VAL A 491 21.44 -23.04 1.29
CA VAL A 491 21.56 -24.37 0.67
C VAL A 491 22.53 -24.33 -0.51
N THR A 492 22.48 -23.27 -1.33
CA THR A 492 23.30 -23.13 -2.53
C THR A 492 24.74 -22.73 -2.21
N SER A 493 24.97 -21.99 -1.11
CA SER A 493 26.30 -21.48 -0.73
C SER A 493 27.36 -22.58 -0.56
N ARG A 494 26.95 -23.79 -0.18
CA ARG A 494 27.86 -24.96 -0.04
C ARG A 494 28.11 -25.76 -1.31
N THR A 495 27.26 -25.55 -2.31
CA THR A 495 27.47 -26.24 -3.59
C THR A 495 28.59 -25.57 -4.40
N ILE A 496 28.80 -24.27 -4.17
CA ILE A 496 29.85 -23.49 -4.84
C ILE A 496 31.27 -23.98 -4.55
N PRO A 497 31.72 -24.23 -3.29
CA PRO A 497 33.06 -24.72 -3.03
C PRO A 497 33.32 -26.12 -3.60
N LYS A 498 32.30 -26.98 -3.68
CA LYS A 498 32.41 -28.31 -4.29
C LYS A 498 32.58 -28.30 -5.80
N ILE A 499 32.16 -27.23 -6.45
CA ILE A 499 32.30 -27.03 -7.90
C ILE A 499 33.67 -26.45 -8.27
N PHE A 500 34.27 -25.64 -7.38
CA PHE A 500 35.57 -25.00 -7.59
C PHE A 500 36.74 -25.64 -6.83
N GLY A 501 36.47 -26.67 -6.04
CA GLY A 501 37.44 -27.35 -5.16
C GLY A 501 37.84 -28.76 -5.60
N ASN A 502 38.00 -28.99 -6.92
CA ASN A 502 38.67 -30.16 -7.49
C ASN A 502 39.90 -29.72 -8.27
#